data_c4b9557507fa0d4c1a8be183345ab062
#
_entry.id   c4b9557507fa0d4c1a8be183345ab062
#
_cell.length_a   1.000
_cell.length_b   1.000
_cell.length_c   1.000
_cell.angle_alpha   90.00
_cell.angle_beta   90.00
_cell.angle_gamma   90.00
#
_symmetry.space_group_name_H-M   'P 1'
#
loop_
_entity.id
_entity.type
_entity.pdbx_description
1 polymer ?
#
loop_
_entity_poly.entity_id
_entity_poly.type
_entity_poly.pdbx_seq_one_letter_code
_entity_poly.pdbx_strand_id
1 'polypeptide(L)'
;MNNAHVNQAMRCLRGIGSAFFERVRLHNPTLTCEMVEVSPRDTNEPVPRDCDLYLSSGGPGSPFDGDGTVWVDDYGRFSDGVVESSIRDGVDQQALFAICYSFELVIRHFKVAQIVPRAERKFGVMPIYTTPEGQRHPLLTAFGDRLFAFEHRNWEAVDLDEALLRKLGGTLLARESRDGVSKGRALMALEVAPGIESVQFHPEADRPGVMNWVARPEQAEAFKAMYGEFTYQAMLRTLDDPRRLARTYALVIPGWLNRRFNVLAERRGYCELPPPSENVAAAFEAATVPINTDGPLGTRPAAVVVSSPTA
;
A
#
# COMPACT_ATOMS: atom_id res chain seq x y z
N MET A 1 -2.12 5.70 -9.18
CA MET A 1 -0.87 6.33 -9.73
C MET A 1 -0.18 5.44 -10.76
N ASN A 2 -0.96 4.60 -11.42
CA ASN A 2 -0.49 3.53 -12.31
C ASN A 2 0.12 4.02 -13.64
N ASN A 3 -0.15 5.26 -14.06
CA ASN A 3 0.32 5.86 -15.34
C ASN A 3 -0.05 4.98 -16.55
N ALA A 4 -1.31 4.58 -16.64
CA ALA A 4 -1.92 3.73 -17.69
C ALA A 4 -1.20 2.38 -17.93
N HIS A 5 -0.24 1.98 -17.10
CA HIS A 5 0.42 0.69 -17.22
C HIS A 5 -0.43 -0.44 -16.64
N VAL A 6 -0.75 -1.41 -17.47
CA VAL A 6 -1.35 -2.68 -17.01
C VAL A 6 -0.32 -3.41 -16.14
N ASN A 7 -0.67 -3.65 -14.89
CA ASN A 7 0.22 -4.36 -13.97
C ASN A 7 -0.55 -5.26 -12.98
N GLN A 8 0.18 -6.16 -12.35
CA GLN A 8 -0.38 -7.11 -11.39
C GLN A 8 -0.86 -6.43 -10.10
N ALA A 9 -0.31 -5.26 -9.73
CA ALA A 9 -0.73 -4.54 -8.53
C ALA A 9 -2.21 -4.13 -8.60
N MET A 10 -2.69 -3.62 -9.75
CA MET A 10 -4.11 -3.26 -9.92
C MET A 10 -5.03 -4.47 -9.83
N ARG A 11 -4.62 -5.62 -10.41
CA ARG A 11 -5.36 -6.89 -10.25
C ARG A 11 -5.47 -7.28 -8.77
N CYS A 12 -4.37 -7.21 -8.04
CA CYS A 12 -4.33 -7.53 -6.61
C CYS A 12 -5.19 -6.58 -5.78
N LEU A 13 -5.09 -5.26 -6.01
CA LEU A 13 -5.90 -4.27 -5.30
C LEU A 13 -7.40 -4.46 -5.53
N ARG A 14 -7.82 -4.74 -6.77
CA ARG A 14 -9.22 -5.08 -7.07
C ARG A 14 -9.66 -6.36 -6.35
N GLY A 15 -8.81 -7.39 -6.34
CA GLY A 15 -9.08 -8.63 -5.61
C GLY A 15 -9.23 -8.42 -4.10
N ILE A 16 -8.34 -7.63 -3.51
CA ILE A 16 -8.40 -7.27 -2.08
C ILE A 16 -9.69 -6.48 -1.78
N GLY A 17 -10.05 -5.50 -2.62
CA GLY A 17 -11.27 -4.72 -2.47
C GLY A 17 -12.53 -5.58 -2.59
N SER A 18 -12.59 -6.46 -3.58
CA SER A 18 -13.70 -7.39 -3.76
C SER A 18 -13.86 -8.33 -2.56
N ALA A 19 -12.78 -8.91 -2.07
CA ALA A 19 -12.80 -9.77 -0.89
C ALA A 19 -13.21 -9.00 0.38
N PHE A 20 -12.80 -7.75 0.51
CA PHE A 20 -13.25 -6.88 1.59
C PHE A 20 -14.76 -6.62 1.52
N PHE A 21 -15.32 -6.30 0.34
CA PHE A 21 -16.76 -6.08 0.16
C PHE A 21 -17.59 -7.32 0.46
N GLU A 22 -17.11 -8.50 0.07
CA GLU A 22 -17.75 -9.77 0.43
C GLU A 22 -17.84 -9.93 1.96
N ARG A 23 -16.77 -9.60 2.68
CA ARG A 23 -16.75 -9.67 4.15
C ARG A 23 -17.69 -8.64 4.77
N VAL A 24 -17.72 -7.40 4.26
CA VAL A 24 -18.67 -6.37 4.74
C VAL A 24 -20.10 -6.84 4.53
N ARG A 25 -20.44 -7.31 3.33
CA ARG A 25 -21.79 -7.80 3.01
C ARG A 25 -22.21 -8.99 3.88
N LEU A 26 -21.29 -9.89 4.21
CA LEU A 26 -21.58 -11.04 5.07
C LEU A 26 -22.02 -10.62 6.49
N HIS A 27 -21.40 -9.59 7.05
CA HIS A 27 -21.67 -9.10 8.40
C HIS A 27 -22.70 -7.97 8.43
N ASN A 28 -22.89 -7.25 7.33
CA ASN A 28 -23.78 -6.12 7.16
C ASN A 28 -24.60 -6.25 5.86
N PRO A 29 -25.58 -7.16 5.78
CA PRO A 29 -26.26 -7.51 4.53
C PRO A 29 -27.01 -6.34 3.85
N THR A 30 -27.35 -5.31 4.60
CA THR A 30 -28.06 -4.11 4.10
C THR A 30 -27.12 -3.01 3.64
N LEU A 31 -25.81 -3.14 3.89
CA LEU A 31 -24.83 -2.14 3.51
C LEU A 31 -24.36 -2.37 2.08
N THR A 32 -24.39 -1.33 1.26
CA THR A 32 -23.85 -1.34 -0.09
C THR A 32 -22.44 -0.74 -0.07
N CYS A 33 -21.49 -1.45 -0.69
CA CYS A 33 -20.14 -0.96 -0.91
C CYS A 33 -19.92 -0.73 -2.40
N GLU A 34 -19.29 0.38 -2.74
CA GLU A 34 -18.93 0.71 -4.11
C GLU A 34 -17.41 0.92 -4.21
N MET A 35 -16.82 0.52 -5.32
CA MET A 35 -15.42 0.81 -5.66
C MET A 35 -15.38 1.81 -6.81
N VAL A 36 -14.92 3.01 -6.52
CA VAL A 36 -14.67 4.05 -7.54
C VAL A 36 -13.18 4.03 -7.89
N GLU A 37 -12.88 3.94 -9.15
CA GLU A 37 -11.52 3.96 -9.66
C GLU A 37 -11.25 5.29 -10.38
N VAL A 38 -10.13 5.94 -10.10
CA VAL A 38 -9.68 7.18 -10.76
C VAL A 38 -8.20 7.13 -11.13
N SER A 39 -7.82 7.80 -12.20
CA SER A 39 -6.42 7.90 -12.68
C SER A 39 -5.95 9.36 -12.76
N PRO A 40 -5.83 10.08 -11.66
CA PRO A 40 -5.52 11.51 -11.66
C PRO A 40 -4.27 11.86 -12.49
N ARG A 41 -3.26 11.00 -12.40
CA ARG A 41 -2.00 11.17 -13.13
C ARG A 41 -2.15 11.04 -14.65
N ASP A 42 -3.12 10.24 -15.12
CA ASP A 42 -3.30 9.95 -16.54
C ASP A 42 -4.33 10.88 -17.20
N THR A 43 -5.37 11.23 -16.44
CA THR A 43 -6.55 11.91 -16.97
C THR A 43 -6.73 13.33 -16.41
N ASN A 44 -5.95 13.74 -15.40
CA ASN A 44 -6.14 14.94 -14.59
C ASN A 44 -7.52 15.04 -13.92
N GLU A 45 -8.24 13.91 -13.79
CA GLU A 45 -9.48 13.89 -13.03
C GLU A 45 -9.20 14.07 -11.54
N PRO A 46 -10.04 14.80 -10.81
CA PRO A 46 -9.85 14.99 -9.38
C PRO A 46 -10.07 13.68 -8.61
N VAL A 47 -9.37 13.53 -7.49
CA VAL A 47 -9.66 12.45 -6.55
C VAL A 47 -11.04 12.72 -5.90
N PRO A 48 -11.99 11.77 -5.92
CA PRO A 48 -13.27 11.92 -5.21
C PRO A 48 -13.05 12.27 -3.73
N ARG A 49 -13.90 13.12 -3.16
CA ARG A 49 -13.79 13.57 -1.75
C ARG A 49 -14.84 12.94 -0.83
N ASP A 50 -15.74 12.15 -1.39
CA ASP A 50 -16.89 11.53 -0.75
C ASP A 50 -16.72 10.04 -0.45
N CYS A 51 -15.49 9.52 -0.62
CA CYS A 51 -15.16 8.15 -0.25
C CYS A 51 -14.71 8.06 1.22
N ASP A 52 -15.00 6.94 1.87
CA ASP A 52 -14.57 6.70 3.25
C ASP A 52 -13.12 6.22 3.31
N LEU A 53 -12.74 5.29 2.41
CA LEU A 53 -11.42 4.65 2.40
C LEU A 53 -10.77 4.77 1.03
N TYR A 54 -9.50 5.16 1.03
CA TYR A 54 -8.72 5.36 -0.20
C TYR A 54 -7.48 4.45 -0.22
N LEU A 55 -7.33 3.70 -1.31
CA LEU A 55 -6.10 2.97 -1.62
C LEU A 55 -5.41 3.66 -2.80
N SER A 56 -4.25 4.26 -2.56
CA SER A 56 -3.47 4.92 -3.60
C SER A 56 -2.29 4.06 -4.01
N SER A 57 -2.33 3.55 -5.24
CA SER A 57 -1.37 2.57 -5.76
C SER A 57 0.01 3.17 -6.03
N GLY A 58 1.00 2.30 -6.15
CA GLY A 58 2.29 2.61 -6.75
C GLY A 58 2.19 2.95 -8.24
N GLY A 59 3.29 3.37 -8.83
CA GLY A 59 3.38 3.68 -10.25
C GLY A 59 4.83 3.88 -10.71
N PRO A 60 5.08 3.82 -12.01
CA PRO A 60 6.42 4.03 -12.57
C PRO A 60 6.77 5.53 -12.61
N GLY A 61 8.06 5.81 -12.84
CA GLY A 61 8.59 7.16 -13.04
C GLY A 61 9.15 7.81 -11.79
N SER A 62 9.40 9.10 -11.89
CA SER A 62 9.90 9.91 -10.79
C SER A 62 8.75 10.54 -10.00
N PRO A 63 8.82 10.61 -8.68
CA PRO A 63 7.82 11.33 -7.87
C PRO A 63 7.83 12.85 -8.14
N PHE A 64 8.75 13.34 -8.98
CA PHE A 64 8.85 14.72 -9.42
C PHE A 64 8.27 14.98 -10.83
N ASP A 65 7.92 13.92 -11.57
CA ASP A 65 7.41 14.04 -12.96
C ASP A 65 6.11 14.86 -13.07
N GLY A 66 5.36 14.96 -11.98
CA GLY A 66 4.10 15.70 -11.93
C GLY A 66 4.22 17.10 -11.33
N ASP A 67 5.40 17.58 -11.03
CA ASP A 67 5.56 18.90 -10.38
C ASP A 67 4.97 20.03 -11.24
N GLY A 68 4.16 20.89 -10.60
CA GLY A 68 3.45 21.97 -11.26
C GLY A 68 2.20 21.55 -12.04
N THR A 69 1.79 20.28 -11.97
CA THR A 69 0.55 19.81 -12.60
C THR A 69 -0.64 19.87 -11.64
N VAL A 70 -1.83 20.05 -12.23
CA VAL A 70 -3.09 20.15 -11.47
C VAL A 70 -3.35 18.91 -10.61
N TRP A 71 -3.01 17.70 -11.12
CA TRP A 71 -3.28 16.47 -10.39
C TRP A 71 -2.41 16.28 -9.14
N VAL A 72 -1.14 16.76 -9.14
CA VAL A 72 -0.28 16.73 -7.93
C VAL A 72 -0.82 17.67 -6.87
N ASP A 73 -1.19 18.91 -7.27
CA ASP A 73 -1.79 19.87 -6.34
C ASP A 73 -3.13 19.37 -5.79
N ASP A 74 -3.94 18.72 -6.63
CA ASP A 74 -5.20 18.11 -6.21
C ASP A 74 -4.97 16.96 -5.23
N TYR A 75 -3.98 16.10 -5.51
CA TYR A 75 -3.62 15.00 -4.62
C TYR A 75 -3.11 15.49 -3.26
N GLY A 76 -2.36 16.60 -3.24
CA GLY A 76 -1.95 17.28 -2.01
C GLY A 76 -3.14 17.77 -1.18
N ARG A 77 -4.02 18.57 -1.81
CA ARG A 77 -5.26 19.05 -1.14
C ARG A 77 -6.17 17.92 -0.68
N PHE A 78 -6.24 16.82 -1.45
CA PHE A 78 -6.93 15.60 -1.03
C PHE A 78 -6.32 15.03 0.25
N SER A 79 -5.01 14.91 0.31
CA SER A 79 -4.31 14.41 1.50
C SER A 79 -4.54 15.29 2.73
N ASP A 80 -4.53 16.62 2.55
CA ASP A 80 -4.89 17.57 3.63
C ASP A 80 -6.32 17.33 4.12
N GLY A 81 -7.28 17.13 3.20
CA GLY A 81 -8.67 16.86 3.53
C GLY A 81 -8.87 15.56 4.32
N VAL A 82 -8.09 14.52 4.02
CA VAL A 82 -8.08 13.26 4.81
C VAL A 82 -7.62 13.52 6.24
N VAL A 83 -6.54 14.28 6.44
CA VAL A 83 -6.08 14.65 7.78
C VAL A 83 -7.15 15.46 8.51
N GLU A 84 -7.70 16.48 7.87
CA GLU A 84 -8.75 17.31 8.48
C GLU A 84 -9.97 16.48 8.90
N SER A 85 -10.42 15.53 8.07
CA SER A 85 -11.54 14.65 8.42
C SER A 85 -11.23 13.76 9.62
N SER A 86 -9.96 13.34 9.76
CA SER A 86 -9.53 12.42 10.81
C SER A 86 -9.40 13.07 12.19
N ILE A 87 -9.23 14.39 12.26
CA ILE A 87 -9.09 15.14 13.51
C ILE A 87 -10.35 15.92 13.91
N ARG A 88 -11.37 15.98 13.03
CA ARG A 88 -12.61 16.72 13.27
C ARG A 88 -13.62 15.85 14.01
N ASP A 89 -14.10 16.35 15.14
CA ASP A 89 -15.15 15.67 15.91
C ASP A 89 -16.48 15.61 15.13
N GLY A 90 -17.16 14.47 15.21
CA GLY A 90 -18.51 14.28 14.68
C GLY A 90 -18.61 14.14 13.15
N VAL A 91 -17.49 14.10 12.43
CA VAL A 91 -17.45 13.83 10.99
C VAL A 91 -16.98 12.40 10.75
N ASP A 92 -17.49 11.77 9.69
CA ASP A 92 -16.98 10.46 9.24
C ASP A 92 -15.50 10.58 8.87
N GLN A 93 -14.68 9.76 9.51
CA GLN A 93 -13.24 9.79 9.29
C GLN A 93 -12.90 9.10 7.99
N GLN A 94 -12.33 9.86 7.07
CA GLN A 94 -11.69 9.31 5.88
C GLN A 94 -10.32 8.74 6.23
N ALA A 95 -9.85 7.77 5.43
CA ALA A 95 -8.52 7.22 5.58
C ALA A 95 -7.87 6.92 4.23
N LEU A 96 -6.56 7.19 4.15
CA LEU A 96 -5.71 6.95 2.98
C LEU A 96 -4.62 5.94 3.30
N PHE A 97 -4.50 4.91 2.45
CA PHE A 97 -3.34 4.03 2.39
C PHE A 97 -2.56 4.29 1.10
N ALA A 98 -1.33 4.81 1.23
CA ALA A 98 -0.49 5.20 0.10
C ALA A 98 0.67 4.21 -0.11
N ILE A 99 0.86 3.74 -1.37
CA ILE A 99 1.81 2.68 -1.70
C ILE A 99 2.87 3.21 -2.68
N CYS A 100 4.14 2.98 -2.38
CA CYS A 100 5.30 3.20 -3.24
C CYS A 100 5.34 4.62 -3.83
N TYR A 101 4.99 4.84 -5.09
CA TYR A 101 4.93 6.17 -5.69
C TYR A 101 4.02 7.14 -4.91
N SER A 102 2.86 6.66 -4.46
CA SER A 102 1.95 7.48 -3.64
C SER A 102 2.51 7.76 -2.25
N PHE A 103 3.26 6.84 -1.65
CA PHE A 103 4.04 7.08 -0.44
C PHE A 103 5.00 8.25 -0.65
N GLU A 104 5.75 8.26 -1.77
CA GLU A 104 6.70 9.32 -2.09
C GLU A 104 6.00 10.67 -2.27
N LEU A 105 4.82 10.71 -2.89
CA LEU A 105 4.02 11.93 -3.02
C LEU A 105 3.56 12.48 -1.66
N VAL A 106 3.06 11.62 -0.78
CA VAL A 106 2.60 11.99 0.56
C VAL A 106 3.78 12.52 1.39
N ILE A 107 4.92 11.83 1.38
CA ILE A 107 6.14 12.27 2.07
C ILE A 107 6.59 13.65 1.60
N ARG A 108 6.56 13.90 0.28
CA ARG A 108 6.91 15.20 -0.31
C ARG A 108 5.93 16.30 0.07
N HIS A 109 4.63 16.00 0.01
CA HIS A 109 3.57 16.97 0.33
C HIS A 109 3.69 17.46 1.78
N PHE A 110 3.78 16.54 2.74
CA PHE A 110 3.93 16.86 4.16
C PHE A 110 5.35 17.25 4.56
N LYS A 111 6.34 17.10 3.67
CA LYS A 111 7.75 17.48 3.87
C LYS A 111 8.41 16.80 5.07
N VAL A 112 7.94 15.63 5.46
CA VAL A 112 8.44 14.90 6.64
C VAL A 112 9.77 14.19 6.39
N ALA A 113 10.18 14.02 5.13
CA ALA A 113 11.47 13.45 4.76
C ALA A 113 11.88 13.91 3.35
N GLN A 114 13.13 13.67 2.98
CA GLN A 114 13.62 13.91 1.64
C GLN A 114 13.39 12.71 0.75
N ILE A 115 12.94 12.95 -0.50
CA ILE A 115 12.89 11.92 -1.53
C ILE A 115 14.11 12.11 -2.43
N VAL A 116 14.92 11.08 -2.52
CA VAL A 116 16.17 11.11 -3.31
C VAL A 116 16.25 9.90 -4.25
N PRO A 117 16.95 10.02 -5.39
CA PRO A 117 17.20 8.88 -6.24
C PRO A 117 18.14 7.88 -5.54
N ARG A 118 17.89 6.60 -5.70
CA ARG A 118 18.79 5.57 -5.22
C ARG A 118 20.02 5.45 -6.15
N ALA A 119 21.16 5.14 -5.54
CA ALA A 119 22.35 4.81 -6.32
C ALA A 119 22.18 3.52 -7.15
N GLU A 120 21.42 2.57 -6.62
CA GLU A 120 21.08 1.30 -7.27
C GLU A 120 19.59 1.02 -7.10
N ARG A 121 18.94 0.55 -8.18
CA ARG A 121 17.54 0.13 -8.14
C ARG A 121 17.32 -0.95 -7.09
N LYS A 122 16.26 -0.86 -6.30
CA LYS A 122 15.85 -1.91 -5.37
C LYS A 122 14.69 -2.70 -5.98
N PHE A 123 14.81 -4.03 -6.02
CA PHE A 123 13.74 -4.89 -6.52
C PHE A 123 13.85 -6.33 -5.99
N GLY A 124 12.70 -7.02 -5.95
CA GLY A 124 12.59 -8.37 -5.42
C GLY A 124 11.87 -8.42 -4.07
N VAL A 125 11.80 -9.61 -3.47
CA VAL A 125 11.22 -9.79 -2.14
C VAL A 125 12.30 -9.66 -1.08
N MET A 126 12.18 -8.60 -0.28
CA MET A 126 13.21 -8.19 0.68
C MET A 126 12.67 -8.12 2.10
N PRO A 127 13.53 -8.30 3.12
CA PRO A 127 13.17 -8.03 4.50
C PRO A 127 13.05 -6.54 4.76
N ILE A 128 12.06 -6.16 5.55
CA ILE A 128 11.78 -4.81 6.02
C ILE A 128 11.68 -4.87 7.53
N TYR A 129 12.34 -3.96 8.22
CA TYR A 129 12.49 -4.00 9.67
C TYR A 129 11.57 -2.99 10.33
N THR A 130 10.74 -3.47 11.24
CA THR A 130 9.82 -2.63 12.02
C THR A 130 10.57 -1.89 13.12
N THR A 131 10.16 -0.66 13.37
CA THR A 131 10.60 0.09 14.56
C THR A 131 9.90 -0.45 15.81
N PRO A 132 10.35 -0.09 17.03
CA PRO A 132 9.59 -0.41 18.25
C PRO A 132 8.16 0.13 18.23
N GLU A 133 7.94 1.28 17.62
CA GLU A 133 6.61 1.88 17.38
C GLU A 133 5.81 1.04 16.37
N GLY A 134 6.44 0.62 15.28
CA GLY A 134 5.82 -0.23 14.26
C GLY A 134 5.38 -1.59 14.81
N GLN A 135 6.15 -2.18 15.75
CA GLN A 135 5.77 -3.43 16.41
C GLN A 135 4.53 -3.29 17.29
N ARG A 136 4.23 -2.09 17.77
CA ARG A 136 3.02 -1.79 18.55
C ARG A 136 1.88 -1.24 17.70
N HIS A 137 2.19 -0.75 16.51
CA HIS A 137 1.22 -0.15 15.62
C HIS A 137 0.32 -1.21 14.96
N PRO A 138 -1.01 -1.02 14.91
CA PRO A 138 -1.94 -2.01 14.37
C PRO A 138 -1.67 -2.46 12.93
N LEU A 139 -0.99 -1.64 12.13
CA LEU A 139 -0.62 -1.98 10.77
C LEU A 139 0.41 -3.11 10.70
N LEU A 140 1.39 -3.14 11.62
CA LEU A 140 2.56 -4.02 11.54
C LEU A 140 2.74 -4.94 12.75
N THR A 141 1.93 -4.81 13.78
CA THR A 141 2.08 -5.57 15.04
C THR A 141 2.11 -7.09 14.84
N ALA A 142 1.41 -7.59 13.83
CA ALA A 142 1.39 -9.03 13.51
C ALA A 142 2.75 -9.57 13.03
N PHE A 143 3.69 -8.72 12.62
CA PHE A 143 4.96 -9.14 11.99
C PHE A 143 6.14 -9.21 12.96
N GLY A 144 6.01 -8.68 14.18
CA GLY A 144 7.12 -8.58 15.12
C GLY A 144 8.21 -7.64 14.60
N ASP A 145 9.46 -8.09 14.58
CA ASP A 145 10.62 -7.26 14.24
C ASP A 145 10.87 -7.10 12.73
N ARG A 146 10.17 -7.89 11.88
CA ARG A 146 10.45 -7.94 10.45
C ARG A 146 9.30 -8.53 9.64
N LEU A 147 9.07 -7.95 8.44
CA LEU A 147 8.22 -8.54 7.40
C LEU A 147 9.01 -8.70 6.09
N PHE A 148 8.42 -9.41 5.14
CA PHE A 148 8.97 -9.56 3.79
C PHE A 148 7.97 -9.05 2.77
N ALA A 149 8.39 -8.12 1.91
CA ALA A 149 7.53 -7.55 0.89
C ALA A 149 8.26 -7.39 -0.44
N PHE A 150 7.48 -7.30 -1.51
CA PHE A 150 8.02 -6.99 -2.82
C PHE A 150 8.36 -5.50 -2.90
N GLU A 151 9.55 -5.21 -3.40
CA GLU A 151 10.05 -3.88 -3.72
C GLU A 151 10.35 -3.75 -5.20
N HIS A 152 10.11 -2.58 -5.77
CA HIS A 152 10.50 -2.24 -7.12
C HIS A 152 10.56 -0.71 -7.24
N ARG A 153 11.71 -0.12 -6.90
CA ARG A 153 11.86 1.32 -6.78
C ARG A 153 13.23 1.85 -7.18
N ASN A 154 13.24 3.07 -7.70
CA ASN A 154 14.43 3.85 -8.02
C ASN A 154 14.62 5.04 -7.08
N TRP A 155 13.66 5.29 -6.19
CA TRP A 155 13.64 6.39 -5.24
C TRP A 155 13.58 5.89 -3.81
N GLU A 156 13.96 6.73 -2.87
CA GLU A 156 13.90 6.43 -1.44
C GLU A 156 13.61 7.68 -0.61
N ALA A 157 12.85 7.51 0.47
CA ALA A 157 12.64 8.52 1.49
C ALA A 157 13.75 8.38 2.55
N VAL A 158 14.42 9.48 2.86
CA VAL A 158 15.55 9.54 3.80
C VAL A 158 15.46 10.82 4.63
N ASP A 159 16.34 10.94 5.63
CA ASP A 159 16.51 12.16 6.43
C ASP A 159 15.18 12.65 7.04
N LEU A 160 14.56 11.76 7.84
CA LEU A 160 13.27 12.03 8.51
C LEU A 160 13.35 13.25 9.44
N ASP A 161 12.46 14.21 9.23
CA ASP A 161 12.17 15.25 10.22
C ASP A 161 11.23 14.70 11.31
N GLU A 162 11.83 14.09 12.33
CA GLU A 162 11.06 13.49 13.42
C GLU A 162 10.23 14.53 14.22
N ALA A 163 10.69 15.78 14.27
CA ALA A 163 9.97 16.83 14.99
C ALA A 163 8.70 17.22 14.24
N LEU A 164 8.81 17.38 12.90
CA LEU A 164 7.67 17.66 12.05
C LEU A 164 6.70 16.46 12.01
N LEU A 165 7.21 15.23 11.90
CA LEU A 165 6.37 14.04 11.91
C LEU A 165 5.53 13.94 13.20
N ARG A 166 6.18 14.13 14.36
CA ARG A 166 5.45 14.16 15.65
C ARG A 166 4.45 15.31 15.75
N LYS A 167 4.78 16.49 15.21
CA LYS A 167 3.85 17.64 15.16
C LYS A 167 2.60 17.33 14.34
N LEU A 168 2.73 16.55 13.28
CA LEU A 168 1.61 16.08 12.47
C LEU A 168 0.82 14.92 13.11
N GLY A 169 1.28 14.40 14.23
CA GLY A 169 0.70 13.22 14.88
C GLY A 169 1.14 11.90 14.25
N GLY A 170 2.18 11.93 13.43
CA GLY A 170 2.68 10.77 12.71
C GLY A 170 3.71 9.94 13.46
N THR A 171 4.03 8.78 12.94
CA THR A 171 4.94 7.80 13.54
C THR A 171 5.69 7.02 12.46
N LEU A 172 7.00 6.83 12.65
CA LEU A 172 7.79 5.94 11.79
C LEU A 172 7.58 4.48 12.20
N LEU A 173 7.17 3.64 11.25
CA LEU A 173 6.77 2.25 11.51
C LEU A 173 7.80 1.22 11.03
N ALA A 174 8.53 1.50 9.93
CA ALA A 174 9.54 0.57 9.42
C ALA A 174 10.66 1.26 8.63
N ARG A 175 11.81 0.58 8.59
CA ARG A 175 13.03 0.97 7.86
C ARG A 175 13.54 -0.17 6.98
N GLU A 176 14.39 0.15 6.01
CA GLU A 176 15.05 -0.84 5.13
C GLU A 176 16.07 -1.69 5.89
N SER A 177 16.73 -1.16 6.92
CA SER A 177 17.66 -1.89 7.79
C SER A 177 17.36 -1.66 9.27
N ARG A 178 17.91 -2.54 10.13
CA ARG A 178 17.72 -2.44 11.59
C ARG A 178 18.35 -1.19 12.17
N ASP A 179 19.52 -0.81 11.69
CA ASP A 179 20.30 0.34 12.19
C ASP A 179 19.90 1.66 11.52
N GLY A 180 19.21 1.62 10.37
CA GLY A 180 18.76 2.80 9.66
C GLY A 180 19.87 3.68 9.09
N VAL A 181 21.08 3.12 8.92
CA VAL A 181 22.24 3.85 8.41
C VAL A 181 22.74 3.31 7.07
N SER A 182 23.58 4.10 6.40
CA SER A 182 24.24 3.71 5.13
C SER A 182 23.24 3.27 4.06
N LYS A 183 23.47 2.14 3.42
CA LYS A 183 22.65 1.60 2.33
C LYS A 183 21.22 1.16 2.74
N GLY A 184 20.94 1.10 4.03
CA GLY A 184 19.64 0.68 4.57
C GLY A 184 18.87 1.80 5.29
N ARG A 185 19.17 3.06 4.99
CA ARG A 185 18.59 4.24 5.66
C ARG A 185 17.16 4.58 5.23
N ALA A 186 16.66 3.96 4.18
CA ALA A 186 15.35 4.29 3.63
C ALA A 186 14.21 4.03 4.62
N LEU A 187 13.27 4.96 4.66
CA LEU A 187 12.01 4.85 5.40
C LEU A 187 11.07 3.95 4.59
N MET A 188 10.44 2.98 5.26
CA MET A 188 9.67 1.95 4.58
C MET A 188 8.19 1.95 4.92
N ALA A 189 7.80 2.45 6.09
CA ALA A 189 6.41 2.62 6.48
C ALA A 189 6.27 3.76 7.49
N LEU A 190 5.25 4.61 7.32
CA LEU A 190 4.89 5.70 8.21
C LEU A 190 3.37 5.78 8.37
N GLU A 191 2.91 6.09 9.57
CA GLU A 191 1.72 6.90 9.74
C GLU A 191 2.20 8.36 9.62
N VAL A 192 1.82 9.04 8.53
CA VAL A 192 2.33 10.40 8.26
C VAL A 192 1.58 11.43 9.08
N ALA A 193 0.29 11.22 9.21
CA ALA A 193 -0.63 12.02 10.03
C ALA A 193 -1.87 11.17 10.32
N PRO A 194 -2.77 11.56 11.24
CA PRO A 194 -4.03 10.87 11.47
C PRO A 194 -4.79 10.63 10.14
N GLY A 195 -5.19 9.39 9.92
CA GLY A 195 -5.88 8.99 8.69
C GLY A 195 -4.97 8.62 7.51
N ILE A 196 -3.68 8.92 7.53
CA ILE A 196 -2.76 8.62 6.42
C ILE A 196 -1.68 7.63 6.85
N GLU A 197 -1.82 6.38 6.43
CA GLU A 197 -0.82 5.34 6.55
C GLU A 197 -0.18 5.07 5.19
N SER A 198 1.13 4.90 5.15
CA SER A 198 1.85 4.81 3.89
C SER A 198 3.03 3.85 3.95
N VAL A 199 3.32 3.18 2.83
CA VAL A 199 4.39 2.20 2.72
C VAL A 199 5.15 2.35 1.41
N GLN A 200 6.49 2.19 1.45
CA GLN A 200 7.34 2.25 0.27
C GLN A 200 7.34 0.94 -0.53
N PHE A 201 7.07 -0.18 0.12
CA PHE A 201 6.98 -1.51 -0.49
C PHE A 201 5.59 -1.79 -1.06
N HIS A 202 5.43 -2.94 -1.73
CA HIS A 202 4.17 -3.37 -2.35
C HIS A 202 3.49 -4.47 -1.52
N PRO A 203 2.63 -4.12 -0.53
CA PRO A 203 1.90 -5.11 0.27
C PRO A 203 0.80 -5.83 -0.54
N GLU A 204 0.38 -5.25 -1.66
CA GLU A 204 -0.57 -5.84 -2.60
C GLU A 204 0.05 -6.90 -3.50
N ALA A 205 1.37 -7.06 -3.50
CA ALA A 205 2.03 -8.02 -4.38
C ALA A 205 1.79 -9.45 -3.89
N ASP A 206 1.14 -10.25 -4.70
CA ASP A 206 0.92 -11.66 -4.45
C ASP A 206 2.01 -12.56 -5.05
N ARG A 207 2.09 -13.80 -4.58
CA ARG A 207 3.07 -14.78 -5.05
C ARG A 207 3.01 -15.00 -6.57
N PRO A 208 1.84 -15.23 -7.22
CA PRO A 208 1.79 -15.43 -8.67
C PRO A 208 2.29 -14.23 -9.46
N GLY A 209 1.91 -13.02 -9.08
CA GLY A 209 2.37 -11.81 -9.74
C GLY A 209 3.89 -11.64 -9.65
N VAL A 210 4.46 -11.90 -8.49
CA VAL A 210 5.92 -11.83 -8.28
C VAL A 210 6.62 -12.97 -9.02
N MET A 211 6.10 -14.20 -8.98
CA MET A 211 6.66 -15.33 -9.74
C MET A 211 6.68 -15.05 -11.25
N ASN A 212 5.58 -14.55 -11.80
CA ASN A 212 5.51 -14.15 -13.21
C ASN A 212 6.54 -13.04 -13.55
N TRP A 213 6.79 -12.14 -12.61
CA TRP A 213 7.77 -11.07 -12.80
C TRP A 213 9.21 -11.60 -12.75
N VAL A 214 9.57 -12.41 -11.74
CA VAL A 214 10.93 -12.94 -11.59
C VAL A 214 11.29 -14.03 -12.61
N ALA A 215 10.29 -14.69 -13.21
CA ALA A 215 10.50 -15.70 -14.25
C ALA A 215 10.88 -15.07 -15.61
N ARG A 216 10.74 -13.77 -15.79
CA ARG A 216 11.19 -13.10 -17.01
C ARG A 216 12.71 -13.11 -17.06
N PRO A 217 13.32 -13.61 -18.16
CA PRO A 217 14.77 -13.75 -18.25
C PRO A 217 15.53 -12.46 -17.92
N GLU A 218 15.06 -11.33 -18.45
CA GLU A 218 15.68 -10.02 -18.23
C GLU A 218 15.64 -9.57 -16.74
N GLN A 219 14.61 -9.95 -15.99
CA GLN A 219 14.52 -9.63 -14.56
C GLN A 219 15.38 -10.56 -13.72
N ALA A 220 15.38 -11.85 -14.05
CA ALA A 220 16.23 -12.84 -13.39
C ALA A 220 17.73 -12.49 -13.56
N GLU A 221 18.17 -12.19 -14.78
CA GLU A 221 19.55 -11.82 -15.06
C GLU A 221 19.93 -10.49 -14.39
N ALA A 222 19.06 -9.46 -14.43
CA ALA A 222 19.30 -8.20 -13.74
C ALA A 222 19.42 -8.39 -12.22
N PHE A 223 18.58 -9.26 -11.63
CA PHE A 223 18.65 -9.56 -10.20
C PHE A 223 19.96 -10.27 -9.84
N LYS A 224 20.33 -11.29 -10.62
CA LYS A 224 21.58 -12.05 -10.41
C LYS A 224 22.82 -11.17 -10.57
N ALA A 225 22.81 -10.30 -11.58
CA ALA A 225 23.91 -9.35 -11.79
C ALA A 225 24.10 -8.39 -10.61
N MET A 226 23.01 -7.97 -9.97
CA MET A 226 23.05 -7.01 -8.88
C MET A 226 23.30 -7.65 -7.50
N TYR A 227 22.63 -8.77 -7.22
CA TYR A 227 22.62 -9.38 -5.89
C TYR A 227 23.29 -10.76 -5.81
N GLY A 228 23.67 -11.34 -6.94
CA GLY A 228 24.26 -12.66 -7.07
C GLY A 228 23.25 -13.81 -7.14
N GLU A 229 23.67 -14.93 -7.71
CA GLU A 229 22.86 -16.14 -7.87
C GLU A 229 22.36 -16.68 -6.52
N PHE A 230 23.19 -16.68 -5.49
CA PHE A 230 22.81 -17.16 -4.16
C PHE A 230 21.62 -16.36 -3.57
N THR A 231 21.66 -15.04 -3.71
CA THR A 231 20.56 -14.16 -3.24
C THR A 231 19.31 -14.36 -4.06
N TYR A 232 19.43 -14.58 -5.38
CA TYR A 232 18.31 -14.92 -6.24
C TYR A 232 17.61 -16.20 -5.80
N GLN A 233 18.35 -17.28 -5.56
CA GLN A 233 17.81 -18.54 -5.07
C GLN A 233 17.21 -18.40 -3.66
N ALA A 234 17.81 -17.60 -2.80
CA ALA A 234 17.25 -17.30 -1.48
C ALA A 234 15.91 -16.53 -1.57
N MET A 235 15.79 -15.59 -2.51
CA MET A 235 14.55 -14.89 -2.79
C MET A 235 13.45 -15.84 -3.27
N LEU A 236 13.75 -16.76 -4.20
CA LEU A 236 12.78 -17.74 -4.67
C LEU A 236 12.26 -18.61 -3.52
N ARG A 237 13.15 -19.08 -2.63
CA ARG A 237 12.73 -19.82 -1.42
C ARG A 237 11.85 -18.97 -0.48
N THR A 238 12.05 -17.66 -0.47
CA THR A 238 11.22 -16.74 0.30
C THR A 238 9.78 -16.70 -0.22
N LEU A 239 9.58 -16.87 -1.53
CA LEU A 239 8.25 -16.92 -2.14
C LEU A 239 7.47 -18.18 -1.77
N ASP A 240 8.17 -19.27 -1.43
CA ASP A 240 7.55 -20.53 -1.03
C ASP A 240 7.23 -20.61 0.48
N ASP A 241 7.71 -19.66 1.29
CA ASP A 241 7.37 -19.58 2.72
C ASP A 241 6.10 -18.72 2.93
N PRO A 242 4.96 -19.33 3.33
CA PRO A 242 3.71 -18.61 3.52
C PRO A 242 3.76 -17.55 4.63
N ARG A 243 4.75 -17.62 5.53
CA ARG A 243 4.94 -16.65 6.62
C ARG A 243 5.62 -15.35 6.15
N ARG A 244 5.96 -15.24 4.86
CA ARG A 244 6.70 -14.11 4.30
C ARG A 244 5.81 -13.27 3.38
N LEU A 245 6.04 -13.26 2.06
CA LEU A 245 5.28 -12.42 1.13
C LEU A 245 3.76 -12.64 1.25
N ALA A 246 3.31 -13.88 1.28
CA ALA A 246 1.89 -14.19 1.40
C ALA A 246 1.27 -13.64 2.69
N ARG A 247 2.00 -13.66 3.81
CA ARG A 247 1.55 -13.05 5.07
C ARG A 247 1.41 -11.54 4.97
N THR A 248 2.34 -10.87 4.30
CA THR A 248 2.26 -9.42 4.05
C THR A 248 1.02 -9.08 3.21
N TYR A 249 0.77 -9.84 2.14
CA TYR A 249 -0.42 -9.71 1.31
C TYR A 249 -1.72 -9.92 2.10
N ALA A 250 -1.77 -10.95 2.95
CA ALA A 250 -2.96 -11.29 3.72
C ALA A 250 -3.30 -10.30 4.84
N LEU A 251 -2.30 -9.64 5.42
CA LEU A 251 -2.49 -8.89 6.68
C LEU A 251 -2.35 -7.37 6.55
N VAL A 252 -1.54 -6.83 5.63
CA VAL A 252 -1.29 -5.38 5.62
C VAL A 252 -2.52 -4.62 5.12
N ILE A 253 -2.87 -4.72 3.84
CA ILE A 253 -4.02 -3.99 3.30
C ILE A 253 -5.35 -4.55 3.83
N PRO A 254 -5.60 -5.87 3.87
CA PRO A 254 -6.83 -6.40 4.45
C PRO A 254 -7.02 -6.03 5.93
N GLY A 255 -5.94 -6.01 6.71
CA GLY A 255 -5.96 -5.57 8.11
C GLY A 255 -6.26 -4.08 8.25
N TRP A 256 -5.66 -3.25 7.38
CA TRP A 256 -5.93 -1.82 7.32
C TRP A 256 -7.40 -1.53 6.98
N LEU A 257 -7.92 -2.12 5.90
CA LEU A 257 -9.33 -1.98 5.50
C LEU A 257 -10.27 -2.39 6.62
N ASN A 258 -10.01 -3.52 7.26
CA ASN A 258 -10.81 -4.03 8.36
C ASN A 258 -10.85 -3.05 9.55
N ARG A 259 -9.68 -2.58 9.98
CA ARG A 259 -9.56 -1.65 11.10
C ARG A 259 -10.25 -0.32 10.83
N ARG A 260 -10.02 0.25 9.63
CA ARG A 260 -10.65 1.52 9.25
C ARG A 260 -12.16 1.39 9.07
N PHE A 261 -12.63 0.28 8.52
CA PHE A 261 -14.07 -0.01 8.48
C PHE A 261 -14.67 -0.12 9.88
N ASN A 262 -14.01 -0.78 10.84
CA ASN A 262 -14.55 -0.94 12.19
C ASN A 262 -14.70 0.42 12.91
N VAL A 263 -13.81 1.38 12.65
CA VAL A 263 -13.98 2.77 13.13
C VAL A 263 -15.26 3.40 12.54
N LEU A 264 -15.53 3.18 11.26
CA LEU A 264 -16.77 3.67 10.64
C LEU A 264 -18.01 2.90 11.16
N ALA A 265 -17.88 1.59 11.33
CA ALA A 265 -18.95 0.72 11.82
C ALA A 265 -19.41 1.14 13.23
N GLU A 266 -18.47 1.37 14.14
CA GLU A 266 -18.77 1.87 15.50
C GLU A 266 -19.58 3.17 15.47
N ARG A 267 -19.20 4.11 14.62
CA ARG A 267 -19.85 5.44 14.51
C ARG A 267 -21.21 5.41 13.83
N ARG A 268 -21.35 4.54 12.80
CA ARG A 268 -22.58 4.45 11.98
C ARG A 268 -23.53 3.34 12.44
N GLY A 269 -23.20 2.61 13.50
CA GLY A 269 -24.02 1.53 14.04
C GLY A 269 -24.05 0.27 13.18
N TYR A 270 -22.98 -0.01 12.44
CA TYR A 270 -22.80 -1.25 11.68
C TYR A 270 -22.13 -2.32 12.54
N CYS A 271 -22.23 -3.58 12.10
CA CYS A 271 -21.49 -4.66 12.72
C CYS A 271 -20.00 -4.58 12.35
N GLU A 272 -19.13 -4.65 13.35
CA GLU A 272 -17.70 -4.75 13.13
C GLU A 272 -17.33 -6.05 12.40
N LEU A 273 -16.26 -5.99 11.61
CA LEU A 273 -15.68 -7.17 10.98
C LEU A 273 -14.69 -7.85 11.94
N PRO A 274 -14.70 -9.18 12.03
CA PRO A 274 -13.64 -9.91 12.73
C PRO A 274 -12.29 -9.66 12.02
N PRO A 275 -11.16 -9.81 12.74
CA PRO A 275 -9.83 -9.69 12.12
C PRO A 275 -9.71 -10.53 10.84
N PRO A 276 -8.96 -10.08 9.83
CA PRO A 276 -8.68 -10.91 8.67
C PRO A 276 -8.00 -12.20 9.12
N SER A 277 -8.39 -13.31 8.50
CA SER A 277 -7.81 -14.61 8.86
C SER A 277 -6.30 -14.60 8.56
N GLU A 278 -5.51 -15.05 9.52
CA GLU A 278 -4.11 -15.40 9.30
C GLU A 278 -3.95 -16.69 8.47
N ASN A 279 -5.04 -17.23 7.93
CA ASN A 279 -4.97 -18.42 7.08
C ASN A 279 -4.31 -18.09 5.74
N VAL A 280 -3.01 -17.93 5.80
CA VAL A 280 -2.11 -17.65 4.68
C VAL A 280 -2.16 -18.78 3.64
N ALA A 281 -2.61 -19.98 4.01
CA ALA A 281 -2.77 -21.10 3.10
C ALA A 281 -3.81 -20.77 2.00
N ALA A 282 -4.94 -20.16 2.34
CA ALA A 282 -5.95 -19.78 1.33
C ALA A 282 -5.43 -18.69 0.37
N ALA A 283 -4.65 -17.71 0.86
CA ALA A 283 -4.02 -16.72 0.01
C ALA A 283 -2.90 -17.33 -0.87
N PHE A 284 -2.25 -18.38 -0.37
CA PHE A 284 -1.21 -19.11 -1.09
C PHE A 284 -1.81 -20.05 -2.16
N GLU A 285 -2.95 -20.69 -1.89
CA GLU A 285 -3.68 -21.57 -2.81
C GLU A 285 -4.46 -20.79 -3.89
N ALA A 286 -5.14 -19.72 -3.53
CA ALA A 286 -5.80 -18.84 -4.50
C ALA A 286 -4.80 -18.27 -5.52
N ALA A 287 -3.54 -18.21 -5.17
CA ALA A 287 -2.44 -17.78 -6.00
C ALA A 287 -2.00 -18.79 -7.08
N THR A 288 -2.54 -20.00 -7.10
CA THR A 288 -2.20 -21.04 -8.11
C THR A 288 -3.11 -21.02 -9.33
N VAL A 289 -4.13 -20.16 -9.38
CA VAL A 289 -5.00 -20.04 -10.55
C VAL A 289 -4.23 -19.38 -11.70
N PRO A 290 -4.18 -20.00 -12.91
CA PRO A 290 -3.50 -19.41 -14.06
C PRO A 290 -4.08 -18.05 -14.42
N ILE A 291 -3.22 -17.05 -14.48
CA ILE A 291 -3.63 -15.69 -14.89
C ILE A 291 -3.73 -15.71 -16.41
N ASN A 292 -4.95 -15.66 -16.94
CA ASN A 292 -5.14 -15.42 -18.35
C ASN A 292 -4.81 -13.95 -18.65
N THR A 293 -3.65 -13.71 -19.27
CA THR A 293 -3.11 -12.38 -19.56
C THR A 293 -3.68 -11.75 -20.84
N ASP A 294 -4.56 -12.46 -21.57
CA ASP A 294 -4.92 -12.12 -22.95
C ASP A 294 -6.31 -11.47 -23.12
N GLY A 295 -6.98 -11.04 -22.04
CA GLY A 295 -8.23 -10.30 -22.12
C GLY A 295 -8.03 -8.78 -22.23
N PRO A 296 -8.83 -8.06 -23.05
CA PRO A 296 -8.80 -6.59 -23.05
C PRO A 296 -9.26 -6.08 -21.69
N LEU A 297 -8.33 -5.53 -20.92
CA LEU A 297 -8.63 -4.91 -19.65
C LEU A 297 -9.40 -3.61 -19.90
N GLY A 298 -10.68 -3.63 -19.55
CA GLY A 298 -11.49 -2.42 -19.50
C GLY A 298 -10.82 -1.35 -18.65
N THR A 299 -10.68 -0.19 -19.22
CA THR A 299 -10.10 1.01 -18.62
C THR A 299 -11.05 1.55 -17.58
N ARG A 300 -10.76 1.34 -16.29
CA ARG A 300 -11.17 2.22 -15.18
C ARG A 300 -10.42 1.86 -13.89
N PRO A 301 -9.85 2.85 -13.19
CA PRO A 301 -8.99 2.74 -12.02
C PRO A 301 -9.71 2.86 -10.66
N ALA A 302 -9.10 2.44 -9.53
CA ALA A 302 -9.83 2.16 -8.28
C ALA A 302 -9.59 3.09 -7.08
N ALA A 303 -10.65 3.63 -6.52
CA ALA A 303 -10.80 3.97 -5.10
C ALA A 303 -11.97 3.17 -4.50
N VAL A 304 -11.89 2.81 -3.22
CA VAL A 304 -12.95 2.04 -2.54
C VAL A 304 -13.89 2.99 -1.81
N VAL A 305 -15.16 3.00 -2.18
CA VAL A 305 -16.21 3.75 -1.48
C VAL A 305 -17.10 2.81 -0.70
N VAL A 306 -17.41 3.15 0.53
CA VAL A 306 -18.49 2.55 1.29
C VAL A 306 -19.60 3.61 1.43
N SER A 307 -20.71 3.47 0.71
CA SER A 307 -21.85 4.40 0.80
C SER A 307 -23.03 3.75 1.51
N SER A 308 -23.69 4.53 2.36
CA SER A 308 -25.02 4.19 2.87
C SER A 308 -26.07 4.57 1.83
N PRO A 309 -27.15 3.79 1.63
CA PRO A 309 -28.29 4.25 0.86
C PRO A 309 -28.86 5.48 1.57
N THR A 310 -28.96 6.58 0.82
CA THR A 310 -29.74 7.75 1.27
C THR A 310 -31.17 7.30 1.50
N ALA A 311 -31.69 7.55 2.71
CA ALA A 311 -33.06 7.32 3.10
C ALA A 311 -34.04 8.19 2.27
#